data_009facde963160e4443dcbd3f399acbf
#
_entry.id   009facde963160e4443dcbd3f399acbf
#
_cell.length_a   1.000
_cell.length_b   1.000
_cell.length_c   1.000
_cell.angle_alpha   90.00
_cell.angle_beta   90.00
_cell.angle_gamma   90.00
#
_symmetry.space_group_name_H-M   'P 1'
#
loop_
_entity.id
_entity.type
_entity.pdbx_description
1 polymer ?
#
loop_
_entity_poly.entity_id
_entity_poly.type
_entity_poly.pdbx_seq_one_letter_code
_entity_poly.pdbx_strand_id
1 'polypeptide(L)'
;MVTQHLVVSVRREPAGAVLDFRGEINGFSQEALDAAYAEAEAKDPEALILNFEEVDYINSTGIALIVGLLAKARASKRKLLAYGLSDHYVEIFNITRLSDYMSVYPDEQSALSGASVS
;
A
#
# COMPACT_ATOMS: atom_id res chain seq x y z
N MET A 1 -22.59 6.48 13.78
CA MET A 1 -21.32 5.75 13.71
C MET A 1 -20.25 6.58 13.05
N VAL A 2 -19.09 6.65 13.65
CA VAL A 2 -18.01 7.46 13.11
C VAL A 2 -17.14 6.61 12.21
N THR A 3 -17.00 7.03 10.94
CA THR A 3 -16.08 6.39 10.01
C THR A 3 -14.64 6.73 10.45
N GLN A 4 -13.80 5.72 10.52
CA GLN A 4 -12.40 5.94 10.83
C GLN A 4 -11.68 6.44 9.58
N HIS A 5 -11.24 7.68 9.64
CA HIS A 5 -10.46 8.24 8.54
C HIS A 5 -9.12 7.55 8.41
N LEU A 6 -8.67 7.43 7.20
CA LEU A 6 -7.35 6.85 6.93
C LEU A 6 -6.25 7.79 7.42
N VAL A 7 -5.35 7.25 8.21
CA VAL A 7 -4.11 7.92 8.59
C VAL A 7 -2.96 7.14 7.98
N VAL A 8 -2.04 7.84 7.33
CA VAL A 8 -0.88 7.20 6.70
C VAL A 8 0.39 7.84 7.25
N SER A 9 1.29 6.99 7.72
CA SER A 9 2.63 7.42 8.16
C SER A 9 3.65 6.83 7.22
N VAL A 10 4.72 7.56 6.94
CA VAL A 10 5.78 7.10 6.05
C VAL A 10 7.03 6.82 6.89
N ARG A 11 7.55 5.59 6.78
CA ARG A 11 8.81 5.19 7.43
C ARG A 11 9.85 4.92 6.36
N ARG A 12 11.10 5.24 6.65
CA ARG A 12 12.20 4.97 5.75
C ARG A 12 12.95 3.72 6.19
N GLU A 13 13.18 2.82 5.24
CA GLU A 13 13.93 1.59 5.46
C GLU A 13 15.00 1.50 4.37
N PRO A 14 16.08 0.74 4.59
CA PRO A 14 17.09 0.59 3.54
C PRO A 14 16.52 0.09 2.21
N ALA A 15 15.48 -0.75 2.28
CA ALA A 15 14.86 -1.32 1.08
C ALA A 15 13.90 -0.37 0.37
N GLY A 16 13.44 0.71 1.05
CA GLY A 16 12.50 1.64 0.46
C GLY A 16 11.67 2.38 1.48
N ALA A 17 10.51 2.87 1.08
CA ALA A 17 9.60 3.59 1.96
C ALA A 17 8.43 2.70 2.34
N VAL A 18 8.08 2.67 3.62
CA VAL A 18 6.93 1.92 4.12
C VAL A 18 5.82 2.92 4.42
N LEU A 19 4.64 2.67 3.85
CA LEU A 19 3.44 3.44 4.11
C LEU A 19 2.58 2.64 5.09
N ASP A 20 2.51 3.11 6.33
CA ASP A 20 1.71 2.48 7.38
C ASP A 20 0.30 3.04 7.35
N PHE A 21 -0.66 2.23 6.92
CA PHE A 21 -2.07 2.62 6.86
C PHE A 21 -2.77 2.25 8.15
N ARG A 22 -3.66 3.14 8.61
CA ARG A 22 -4.51 2.86 9.77
C ARG A 22 -5.90 3.41 9.51
N GLY A 23 -6.94 2.58 9.73
CA GLY A 23 -8.32 2.97 9.57
C GLY A 23 -8.95 2.37 8.33
N GLU A 24 -9.84 3.09 7.69
CA GLU A 24 -10.55 2.62 6.51
C GLU A 24 -10.01 3.27 5.24
N ILE A 25 -9.94 2.48 4.17
CA ILE A 25 -9.59 3.01 2.84
C ILE A 25 -10.91 3.05 2.04
N ASN A 26 -11.37 4.25 1.75
CA ASN A 26 -12.64 4.50 1.08
C ASN A 26 -12.54 5.74 0.20
N GLY A 27 -13.68 6.25 -0.29
CA GLY A 27 -13.70 7.39 -1.19
C GLY A 27 -13.15 8.69 -0.61
N PHE A 28 -13.04 8.78 0.72
CA PHE A 28 -12.48 9.96 1.38
C PHE A 28 -10.98 9.85 1.64
N SER A 29 -10.36 8.76 1.20
CA SER A 29 -8.95 8.48 1.50
C SER A 29 -7.97 9.06 0.49
N GLN A 30 -8.45 9.60 -0.61
CA GLN A 30 -7.57 10.02 -1.72
C GLN A 30 -6.53 11.04 -1.29
N GLU A 31 -6.95 12.06 -0.54
CA GLU A 31 -6.04 13.11 -0.10
C GLU A 31 -4.92 12.56 0.78
N ALA A 32 -5.27 11.70 1.74
CA ALA A 32 -4.28 11.07 2.61
C ALA A 32 -3.32 10.18 1.82
N LEU A 33 -3.82 9.41 0.87
CA LEU A 33 -2.99 8.55 0.04
C LEU A 33 -2.06 9.36 -0.85
N ASP A 34 -2.57 10.42 -1.47
CA ASP A 34 -1.77 11.26 -2.35
C ASP A 34 -0.66 11.97 -1.57
N ALA A 35 -0.98 12.49 -0.39
CA ALA A 35 0.00 13.16 0.46
C ALA A 35 1.10 12.19 0.91
N ALA A 36 0.72 10.99 1.32
CA ALA A 36 1.69 9.97 1.75
C ALA A 36 2.57 9.52 0.58
N TYR A 37 1.97 9.34 -0.59
CA TYR A 37 2.74 8.96 -1.78
C TYR A 37 3.77 10.03 -2.12
N ALA A 38 3.36 11.31 -2.10
CA ALA A 38 4.26 12.41 -2.39
C ALA A 38 5.41 12.47 -1.37
N GLU A 39 5.11 12.24 -0.09
CA GLU A 39 6.13 12.21 0.95
C GLU A 39 7.11 11.06 0.74
N ALA A 40 6.59 9.87 0.42
CA ALA A 40 7.42 8.69 0.18
C ALA A 40 8.32 8.91 -1.04
N GLU A 41 7.77 9.47 -2.10
CA GLU A 41 8.48 9.66 -3.36
C GLU A 41 9.57 10.74 -3.27
N ALA A 42 9.47 11.66 -2.32
CA ALA A 42 10.40 12.79 -2.21
C ALA A 42 11.86 12.37 -2.06
N LYS A 43 12.12 11.15 -1.56
CA LYS A 43 13.49 10.63 -1.42
C LYS A 43 13.80 9.53 -2.42
N ASP A 44 13.04 9.46 -3.50
CA ASP A 44 13.28 8.55 -4.62
C ASP A 44 13.52 7.08 -4.21
N PRO A 45 12.57 6.46 -3.50
CA PRO A 45 12.74 5.08 -3.04
C PRO A 45 12.65 4.09 -4.21
N GLU A 46 13.41 3.01 -4.16
CA GLU A 46 13.29 1.93 -5.15
C GLU A 46 11.99 1.17 -5.00
N ALA A 47 11.53 1.02 -3.76
CA ALA A 47 10.33 0.24 -3.45
C ALA A 47 9.42 1.01 -2.51
N LEU A 48 8.13 0.79 -2.70
CA LEU A 48 7.08 1.27 -1.80
C LEU A 48 6.42 0.05 -1.20
N ILE A 49 6.36 0.01 0.13
CA ILE A 49 5.81 -1.14 0.86
C ILE A 49 4.56 -0.65 1.60
N LEU A 50 3.43 -1.25 1.28
CA LEU A 50 2.15 -0.86 1.86
C LEU A 50 1.81 -1.77 3.02
N ASN A 51 1.70 -1.21 4.21
CA ASN A 51 1.38 -1.95 5.42
C ASN A 51 -0.11 -1.85 5.71
N PHE A 52 -0.82 -2.97 5.56
CA PHE A 52 -2.26 -3.04 5.77
C PHE A 52 -2.65 -3.66 7.12
N GLU A 53 -1.69 -3.88 8.02
CA GLU A 53 -1.98 -4.59 9.27
C GLU A 53 -3.05 -3.90 10.13
N GLU A 54 -3.12 -2.58 10.08
CA GLU A 54 -4.08 -1.81 10.86
C GLU A 54 -5.20 -1.22 10.01
N VAL A 55 -5.43 -1.78 8.84
CA VAL A 55 -6.57 -1.39 7.99
C VAL A 55 -7.77 -2.23 8.39
N ASP A 56 -8.85 -1.56 8.79
CA ASP A 56 -10.07 -2.22 9.23
C ASP A 56 -10.96 -2.64 8.06
N TYR A 57 -10.99 -1.84 7.01
CA TYR A 57 -11.91 -2.07 5.90
C TYR A 57 -11.47 -1.31 4.65
N ILE A 58 -11.65 -1.94 3.50
CA ILE A 58 -11.40 -1.33 2.20
C ILE A 58 -12.66 -1.52 1.36
N ASN A 59 -13.33 -0.44 0.96
CA ASN A 59 -14.50 -0.57 0.10
C ASN A 59 -14.06 -0.52 -1.38
N SER A 60 -15.02 -0.63 -2.30
CA SER A 60 -14.71 -0.69 -3.74
C SER A 60 -14.01 0.58 -4.24
N THR A 61 -14.40 1.75 -3.71
CA THR A 61 -13.73 3.00 -4.07
C THR A 61 -12.30 3.00 -3.52
N GLY A 62 -12.10 2.45 -2.32
CA GLY A 62 -10.76 2.29 -1.75
C GLY A 62 -9.87 1.40 -2.60
N ILE A 63 -10.42 0.30 -3.11
CA ILE A 63 -9.68 -0.57 -4.02
C ILE A 63 -9.25 0.22 -5.27
N ALA A 64 -10.16 1.04 -5.82
CA ALA A 64 -9.83 1.87 -6.99
C ALA A 64 -8.70 2.86 -6.69
N LEU A 65 -8.66 3.41 -5.48
CA LEU A 65 -7.58 4.32 -5.08
C LEU A 65 -6.24 3.58 -4.97
N ILE A 66 -6.25 2.33 -4.50
CA ILE A 66 -5.05 1.50 -4.45
C ILE A 66 -4.55 1.22 -5.88
N VAL A 67 -5.46 0.96 -6.80
CA VAL A 67 -5.12 0.80 -8.23
C VAL A 67 -4.43 2.06 -8.74
N GLY A 68 -4.90 3.24 -8.33
CA GLY A 68 -4.27 4.51 -8.69
C GLY A 68 -2.85 4.63 -8.18
N LEU A 69 -2.60 4.21 -6.93
CA LEU A 69 -1.24 4.18 -6.38
C LEU A 69 -0.35 3.24 -7.17
N LEU A 70 -0.88 2.07 -7.51
CA LEU A 70 -0.14 1.08 -8.31
C LEU A 70 0.26 1.67 -9.66
N ALA A 71 -0.65 2.38 -10.31
CA ALA A 71 -0.37 3.01 -11.59
C ALA A 71 0.74 4.05 -11.48
N LYS A 72 0.73 4.87 -10.42
CA LYS A 72 1.78 5.86 -10.17
C LYS A 72 3.13 5.19 -9.94
N ALA A 73 3.16 4.14 -9.14
CA ALA A 73 4.40 3.43 -8.84
C ALA A 73 4.99 2.82 -10.11
N ARG A 74 4.16 2.22 -10.95
CA ARG A 74 4.61 1.62 -12.20
C ARG A 74 5.14 2.68 -13.17
N ALA A 75 4.47 3.83 -13.26
CA ALA A 75 4.92 4.92 -14.12
C ALA A 75 6.30 5.43 -13.70
N SER A 76 6.59 5.39 -12.39
CA SER A 76 7.89 5.80 -11.84
C SER A 76 8.88 4.64 -11.74
N LYS A 77 8.51 3.45 -12.22
CA LYS A 77 9.34 2.24 -12.21
C LYS A 77 9.75 1.82 -10.80
N ARG A 78 8.87 2.00 -9.84
CA ARG A 78 9.10 1.58 -8.45
C ARG A 78 8.46 0.24 -8.21
N LYS A 79 9.10 -0.59 -7.38
CA LYS A 79 8.50 -1.83 -6.90
C LYS A 79 7.39 -1.48 -5.94
N LEU A 80 6.28 -2.19 -6.01
CA LEU A 80 5.19 -2.03 -5.07
C LEU A 80 4.93 -3.37 -4.38
N LEU A 81 5.02 -3.36 -3.05
CA LEU A 81 4.84 -4.55 -2.22
C LEU A 81 3.80 -4.24 -1.15
N ALA A 82 3.14 -5.28 -0.66
CA ALA A 82 2.14 -5.12 0.39
C ALA A 82 2.27 -6.25 1.39
N TYR A 83 1.91 -5.98 2.65
CA TYR A 83 1.83 -7.02 3.66
C TYR A 83 0.71 -6.69 4.66
N GLY A 84 0.33 -7.70 5.44
CA GLY A 84 -0.65 -7.51 6.50
C GLY A 84 -2.10 -7.54 6.06
N LEU A 85 -2.38 -7.91 4.81
CA LEU A 85 -3.75 -8.05 4.34
C LEU A 85 -4.41 -9.26 5.02
N SER A 86 -5.68 -9.12 5.40
CA SER A 86 -6.46 -10.26 5.86
C SER A 86 -6.66 -11.24 4.69
N ASP A 87 -6.99 -12.49 5.00
CA ASP A 87 -7.25 -13.51 3.97
C ASP A 87 -8.32 -13.04 2.99
N HIS A 88 -9.33 -12.34 3.49
CA HIS A 88 -10.40 -11.78 2.67
C HIS A 88 -9.86 -10.82 1.61
N TYR A 89 -8.97 -9.90 2.00
CA TYR A 89 -8.41 -8.94 1.05
C TYR A 89 -7.34 -9.54 0.16
N VAL A 90 -6.59 -10.52 0.65
CA VAL A 90 -5.69 -11.29 -0.22
C VAL A 90 -6.47 -11.89 -1.38
N GLU A 91 -7.63 -12.50 -1.07
CA GLU A 91 -8.48 -13.09 -2.10
C GLU A 91 -9.03 -12.03 -3.06
N ILE A 92 -9.48 -10.89 -2.54
CA ILE A 92 -9.97 -9.79 -3.38
C ILE A 92 -8.87 -9.29 -4.31
N PHE A 93 -7.65 -9.13 -3.80
CA PHE A 93 -6.53 -8.68 -4.62
C PHE A 93 -6.18 -9.69 -5.70
N ASN A 94 -6.34 -10.99 -5.43
CA ASN A 94 -6.13 -12.03 -6.44
C ASN A 94 -7.23 -12.00 -7.51
N ILE A 95 -8.49 -11.90 -7.09
CA ILE A 95 -9.64 -11.87 -8.01
C ILE A 95 -9.58 -10.65 -8.92
N THR A 96 -9.21 -9.50 -8.38
CA THR A 96 -9.14 -8.25 -9.13
C THR A 96 -7.82 -8.13 -9.91
N ARG A 97 -6.93 -9.10 -9.77
CA ARG A 97 -5.63 -9.16 -10.44
C ARG A 97 -4.64 -8.07 -10.00
N LEU A 98 -4.92 -7.44 -8.87
CA LEU A 98 -3.97 -6.48 -8.28
C LEU A 98 -2.66 -7.16 -7.92
N SER A 99 -2.72 -8.44 -7.49
CA SER A 99 -1.52 -9.20 -7.14
C SER A 99 -0.61 -9.49 -8.33
N ASP A 100 -1.09 -9.27 -9.56
CA ASP A 100 -0.24 -9.42 -10.75
C ASP A 100 0.80 -8.28 -10.85
N TYR A 101 0.51 -7.15 -10.21
CA TYR A 101 1.34 -5.95 -10.31
C TYR A 101 1.98 -5.55 -9.01
N MET A 102 1.66 -6.26 -7.93
CA MET A 102 2.11 -5.94 -6.59
C MET A 102 2.35 -7.24 -5.84
N SER A 103 3.55 -7.40 -5.27
CA SER A 103 3.85 -8.61 -4.50
C SER A 103 3.22 -8.49 -3.11
N VAL A 104 2.56 -9.57 -2.68
CA VAL A 104 1.86 -9.61 -1.40
C VAL A 104 2.58 -10.57 -0.46
N TYR A 105 2.83 -10.13 0.76
CA TYR A 105 3.58 -10.88 1.77
C TYR A 105 2.78 -10.99 3.05
N PRO A 106 3.06 -12.01 3.88
CA PRO A 106 2.31 -12.17 5.13
C PRO A 106 2.72 -11.18 6.22
N ASP A 107 3.96 -10.69 6.21
CA ASP A 107 4.47 -9.82 7.27
C ASP A 107 5.52 -8.85 6.75
N GLU A 108 5.93 -7.92 7.62
CA GLU A 108 6.87 -6.87 7.26
C GLU A 108 8.23 -7.43 6.88
N GLN A 109 8.73 -8.39 7.63
CA GLN A 109 10.07 -8.95 7.38
C GLN A 109 10.16 -9.56 5.99
N SER A 110 9.14 -10.34 5.61
CA SER A 110 9.09 -10.94 4.27
C SER A 110 9.02 -9.88 3.19
N ALA A 111 8.22 -8.81 3.41
CA ALA A 111 8.09 -7.74 2.44
C ALA A 111 9.40 -6.97 2.29
N LEU A 112 10.07 -6.66 3.38
CA LEU A 112 11.36 -5.95 3.33
C LEU A 112 12.43 -6.80 2.64
N SER A 113 12.44 -8.10 2.90
CA SER A 113 13.36 -9.01 2.21
C SER A 113 13.07 -9.05 0.72
N GLY A 114 11.79 -9.09 0.33
CA GLY A 114 11.38 -9.06 -1.08
C GLY A 114 11.76 -7.76 -1.77
N ALA A 115 11.66 -6.64 -1.05
CA ALA A 115 12.02 -5.33 -1.60
C ALA A 115 13.53 -5.21 -1.84
N SER A 116 14.33 -5.90 -1.05
CA SER A 116 15.80 -5.87 -1.18
C SER A 116 16.33 -6.72 -2.33
N VAL A 117 15.51 -7.60 -2.88
CA VAL A 117 15.93 -8.49 -3.98
C VAL A 117 15.85 -7.72 -5.29
N SER A 118 16.94 -7.75 -6.04
CA SER A 118 17.02 -7.10 -7.34
C SER A 118 16.28 -7.88 -8.40
#